data_0036c1772cb96d93bd6ea1da3e5a9c73
#
_entry.id   0036c1772cb96d93bd6ea1da3e5a9c73
#
_cell.length_a   1.000
_cell.length_b   1.000
_cell.length_c   1.000
_cell.angle_alpha   90.00
_cell.angle_beta   90.00
_cell.angle_gamma   90.00
#
_symmetry.space_group_name_H-M   'P 1'
#
loop_
_entity.id
_entity.type
_entity.pdbx_description
1 polymer ?
#
loop_
_entity_poly.entity_id
_entity_poly.type
_entity_poly.pdbx_seq_one_letter_code
_entity_poly.pdbx_strand_id
1 'polypeptide(L)'
;MRDNFNYPPGAVQLLGLCRLDNLHQAVTKEKQILAMPTWRSWISPPSNGKGEFESVNEIKNSEYYKGWQDFLRDKRLLDFLEEQDKFLIFYQHREMRKFPGLFESHSPRIIIADDSSYDVQELLMESAYLVTDYSSIAMDFAYMGKPLCYYQFDYKKFREKHYAEGYFSYEADGFGPVCYTEEELVKSLFACVGKDFYEEEKYKKRRKEFFTLRDTDNCKRNFQAVRELVKNSREG
;
A
#
# COMPACT_ATOMS: atom_id res chain seq x y z
N MET A 1 19.21 -2.20 7.16
CA MET A 1 19.58 -1.47 5.91
C MET A 1 21.07 -1.43 5.69
N ARG A 2 21.89 -0.98 6.66
CA ARG A 2 23.35 -0.93 6.54
C ARG A 2 23.97 -2.30 6.14
N ASP A 3 23.53 -3.36 6.80
CA ASP A 3 24.07 -4.71 6.57
C ASP A 3 23.60 -5.34 5.24
N ASN A 4 22.48 -4.85 4.68
CA ASN A 4 21.91 -5.34 3.43
C ASN A 4 22.43 -4.60 2.18
N PHE A 5 23.02 -3.41 2.34
CA PHE A 5 23.44 -2.56 1.23
C PHE A 5 24.92 -2.15 1.30
N ASN A 6 25.70 -2.72 2.21
CA ASN A 6 27.15 -2.49 2.38
C ASN A 6 27.57 -1.00 2.49
N TYR A 7 26.73 -0.16 3.08
CA TYR A 7 27.09 1.24 3.32
C TYR A 7 28.17 1.33 4.41
N PRO A 8 29.16 2.23 4.26
CA PRO A 8 30.15 2.46 5.29
C PRO A 8 29.51 3.00 6.58
N PRO A 9 30.16 2.80 7.75
CA PRO A 9 29.70 3.36 9.01
C PRO A 9 29.45 4.87 8.92
N GLY A 10 28.29 5.32 9.40
CA GLY A 10 27.90 6.73 9.40
C GLY A 10 27.22 7.24 8.11
N ALA A 11 27.31 6.51 6.98
CA ALA A 11 26.66 6.91 5.73
C ALA A 11 25.12 6.80 5.80
N VAL A 12 24.60 5.89 6.63
CA VAL A 12 23.15 5.73 6.85
C VAL A 12 22.83 6.14 8.28
N GLN A 13 21.93 7.11 8.40
CA GLN A 13 21.46 7.62 9.70
C GLN A 13 19.96 7.32 9.86
N LEU A 14 19.56 6.93 11.06
CA LEU A 14 18.16 6.71 11.40
C LEU A 14 17.53 8.06 11.80
N LEU A 15 16.94 8.76 10.84
CA LEU A 15 16.33 10.08 11.03
C LEU A 15 14.81 10.05 10.92
N GLY A 16 14.26 8.96 10.38
CA GLY A 16 12.86 8.84 10.00
C GLY A 16 12.56 9.50 8.64
N LEU A 17 11.33 9.35 8.17
CA LEU A 17 10.85 9.92 6.90
C LEU A 17 9.95 11.12 7.19
N CYS A 18 10.28 12.29 6.63
CA CYS A 18 9.55 13.54 6.86
C CYS A 18 8.03 13.43 6.63
N ARG A 19 7.61 12.66 5.61
CA ARG A 19 6.19 12.48 5.30
C ARG A 19 5.39 11.80 6.43
N LEU A 20 6.06 11.10 7.33
CA LEU A 20 5.40 10.40 8.44
C LEU A 20 4.94 11.33 9.55
N ASP A 21 5.51 12.54 9.66
CA ASP A 21 5.12 13.52 10.70
C ASP A 21 3.64 13.90 10.58
N ASN A 22 3.12 14.05 9.37
CA ASN A 22 1.72 14.38 9.15
C ASN A 22 0.76 13.24 9.50
N LEU A 23 1.22 11.98 9.43
CA LEU A 23 0.37 10.82 9.68
C LEU A 23 -0.10 10.69 11.13
N HIS A 24 0.55 11.37 12.07
CA HIS A 24 0.11 11.45 13.47
C HIS A 24 -1.20 12.24 13.65
N GLN A 25 -1.58 13.04 12.65
CA GLN A 25 -2.82 13.82 12.66
C GLN A 25 -3.99 13.08 11.99
N ALA A 26 -3.84 11.79 11.70
CA ALA A 26 -4.83 11.01 11.00
C ALA A 26 -6.18 10.98 11.75
N VAL A 27 -7.24 11.38 11.07
CA VAL A 27 -8.62 11.22 11.51
C VAL A 27 -9.24 10.08 10.70
N THR A 28 -9.37 8.93 11.34
CA THR A 28 -9.86 7.72 10.68
C THR A 28 -11.38 7.76 10.50
N LYS A 29 -11.86 7.55 9.29
CA LYS A 29 -13.27 7.29 8.96
C LYS A 29 -13.47 5.77 9.01
N GLU A 30 -14.08 5.26 10.06
CA GLU A 30 -14.28 3.81 10.29
C GLU A 30 -15.08 3.12 9.19
N LYS A 31 -15.85 3.87 8.39
CA LYS A 31 -16.60 3.33 7.27
C LYS A 31 -15.78 3.14 6.00
N GLN A 32 -14.58 3.72 5.93
CA GLN A 32 -13.78 3.76 4.71
C GLN A 32 -12.73 2.65 4.68
N ILE A 33 -12.79 1.83 3.65
CA ILE A 33 -11.80 0.81 3.29
C ILE A 33 -11.09 1.30 2.03
N LEU A 34 -9.76 1.17 1.98
CA LEU A 34 -8.95 1.57 0.83
C LEU A 34 -8.36 0.35 0.15
N ALA A 35 -8.51 0.25 -1.16
CA ALA A 35 -7.80 -0.72 -1.99
C ALA A 35 -6.84 0.01 -2.92
N MET A 36 -5.53 -0.24 -2.79
CA MET A 36 -4.49 0.41 -3.57
C MET A 36 -3.52 -0.61 -4.17
N PRO A 37 -3.76 -1.07 -5.41
CA PRO A 37 -2.87 -1.98 -6.12
C PRO A 37 -1.59 -1.30 -6.60
N THR A 38 -0.50 -2.06 -6.62
CA THR A 38 0.73 -1.70 -7.33
C THR A 38 0.53 -1.93 -8.84
N TRP A 39 1.15 -1.11 -9.67
CA TRP A 39 1.19 -1.32 -11.11
C TRP A 39 2.03 -2.55 -11.49
N ARG A 40 1.94 -2.97 -12.75
CA ARG A 40 2.71 -4.09 -13.29
C ARG A 40 3.56 -3.60 -14.47
N SER A 41 4.89 -3.80 -14.39
CA SER A 41 5.83 -3.35 -15.43
C SER A 41 5.59 -3.97 -16.79
N TRP A 42 5.03 -5.17 -16.84
CA TRP A 42 4.67 -5.83 -18.09
C TRP A 42 3.36 -5.31 -18.71
N ILE A 43 2.52 -4.61 -17.95
CA ILE A 43 1.32 -3.94 -18.45
C ILE A 43 1.64 -2.50 -18.82
N SER A 44 2.34 -1.81 -17.97
CA SER A 44 2.71 -0.42 -18.13
C SER A 44 4.23 -0.27 -17.91
N PRO A 45 5.04 -0.51 -18.95
CA PRO A 45 6.48 -0.41 -18.82
C PRO A 45 6.92 1.04 -18.54
N PRO A 46 8.11 1.23 -17.93
CA PRO A 46 8.74 2.54 -17.89
C PRO A 46 8.80 3.18 -19.28
N SER A 47 8.83 4.50 -19.35
CA SER A 47 8.58 5.37 -20.50
C SER A 47 9.23 5.02 -21.86
N ASN A 48 10.17 4.06 -21.90
CA ASN A 48 10.86 3.62 -23.14
C ASN A 48 10.64 2.12 -23.45
N GLY A 49 9.82 1.41 -22.70
CA GLY A 49 9.54 -0.01 -22.90
C GLY A 49 8.21 -0.28 -23.63
N LYS A 50 8.12 -1.40 -24.32
CA LYS A 50 6.85 -1.92 -24.82
C LYS A 50 6.22 -2.81 -23.74
N GLY A 51 4.95 -2.57 -23.39
CA GLY A 51 4.15 -3.47 -22.55
C GLY A 51 3.77 -4.75 -23.29
N GLU A 52 3.31 -5.75 -22.57
CA GLU A 52 2.71 -6.96 -23.15
C GLU A 52 1.34 -6.69 -23.81
N PHE A 53 0.75 -5.51 -23.53
CA PHE A 53 -0.61 -5.15 -23.93
C PHE A 53 -0.63 -3.82 -24.67
N GLU A 54 -1.36 -3.75 -25.79
CA GLU A 54 -1.48 -2.55 -26.62
C GLU A 54 -2.78 -1.78 -26.38
N SER A 55 -3.77 -2.42 -25.74
CA SER A 55 -5.09 -1.84 -25.52
C SER A 55 -5.68 -2.19 -24.15
N VAL A 56 -6.65 -1.39 -23.71
CA VAL A 56 -7.44 -1.66 -22.50
C VAL A 56 -8.13 -3.03 -22.56
N ASN A 57 -8.63 -3.41 -23.75
CA ASN A 57 -9.30 -4.69 -23.93
C ASN A 57 -8.37 -5.88 -23.73
N GLU A 58 -7.11 -5.76 -24.13
CA GLU A 58 -6.11 -6.80 -23.89
C GLU A 58 -5.74 -6.87 -22.40
N ILE A 59 -5.58 -5.72 -21.73
CA ILE A 59 -5.31 -5.67 -20.29
C ILE A 59 -6.43 -6.35 -19.50
N LYS A 60 -7.69 -6.24 -19.93
CA LYS A 60 -8.83 -6.94 -19.32
C LYS A 60 -8.73 -8.48 -19.37
N ASN A 61 -7.86 -9.04 -20.19
CA ASN A 61 -7.54 -10.47 -20.19
C ASN A 61 -6.41 -10.85 -19.23
N SER A 62 -5.69 -9.87 -18.66
CA SER A 62 -4.58 -10.12 -17.76
C SER A 62 -5.05 -10.64 -16.40
N GLU A 63 -4.18 -11.42 -15.75
CA GLU A 63 -4.37 -11.88 -14.38
C GLU A 63 -4.52 -10.69 -13.41
N TYR A 64 -3.76 -9.60 -13.61
CA TYR A 64 -3.84 -8.38 -12.81
C TYR A 64 -5.25 -7.77 -12.84
N TYR A 65 -5.82 -7.59 -14.03
CA TYR A 65 -7.17 -7.04 -14.14
C TYR A 65 -8.19 -7.98 -13.51
N LYS A 66 -8.14 -9.27 -13.85
CA LYS A 66 -9.10 -10.26 -13.34
C LYS A 66 -9.07 -10.31 -11.81
N GLY A 67 -7.89 -10.42 -11.20
CA GLY A 67 -7.78 -10.51 -9.75
C GLY A 67 -8.40 -9.33 -9.03
N TRP A 68 -8.15 -8.09 -9.50
CA TRP A 68 -8.73 -6.90 -8.87
C TRP A 68 -10.19 -6.67 -9.26
N GLN A 69 -10.56 -6.90 -10.52
CA GLN A 69 -11.95 -6.69 -10.97
C GLN A 69 -12.91 -7.72 -10.38
N ASP A 70 -12.48 -8.98 -10.25
CA ASP A 70 -13.28 -10.02 -9.62
C ASP A 70 -13.51 -9.69 -8.14
N PHE A 71 -12.48 -9.25 -7.40
CA PHE A 71 -12.63 -8.74 -6.04
C PHE A 71 -13.66 -7.60 -5.94
N LEU A 72 -13.62 -6.62 -6.87
CA LEU A 72 -14.58 -5.49 -6.88
C LEU A 72 -16.01 -5.92 -7.22
N ARG A 73 -16.20 -7.09 -7.82
CA ARG A 73 -17.50 -7.67 -8.20
C ARG A 73 -17.95 -8.80 -7.28
N ASP A 74 -17.10 -9.21 -6.32
CA ASP A 74 -17.43 -10.30 -5.42
C ASP A 74 -18.71 -9.98 -4.63
N LYS A 75 -19.73 -10.82 -4.82
CA LYS A 75 -21.03 -10.62 -4.15
C LYS A 75 -20.89 -10.60 -2.63
N ARG A 76 -20.01 -11.41 -2.06
CA ARG A 76 -19.76 -11.46 -0.61
C ARG A 76 -19.23 -10.14 -0.10
N LEU A 77 -18.31 -9.51 -0.85
CA LEU A 77 -17.79 -8.17 -0.54
C LEU A 77 -18.91 -7.13 -0.60
N LEU A 78 -19.72 -7.15 -1.68
CA LEU A 78 -20.80 -6.19 -1.86
C LEU A 78 -21.85 -6.29 -0.74
N ASP A 79 -22.29 -7.49 -0.42
CA ASP A 79 -23.23 -7.75 0.67
C ASP A 79 -22.64 -7.29 2.01
N PHE A 80 -21.38 -7.59 2.29
CA PHE A 80 -20.67 -7.18 3.51
C PHE A 80 -20.56 -5.65 3.64
N LEU A 81 -20.22 -4.95 2.58
CA LEU A 81 -20.13 -3.48 2.60
C LEU A 81 -21.48 -2.83 2.90
N GLU A 82 -22.57 -3.41 2.38
CA GLU A 82 -23.92 -2.93 2.64
C GLU A 82 -24.34 -3.23 4.10
N GLU A 83 -24.18 -4.46 4.56
CA GLU A 83 -24.55 -4.91 5.90
C GLU A 83 -23.79 -4.17 7.01
N GLN A 84 -22.51 -3.87 6.79
CA GLN A 84 -21.65 -3.19 7.76
C GLN A 84 -21.63 -1.66 7.60
N ASP A 85 -22.46 -1.12 6.69
CA ASP A 85 -22.47 0.31 6.34
C ASP A 85 -21.05 0.85 6.04
N LYS A 86 -20.28 0.10 5.27
CA LYS A 86 -18.92 0.46 4.83
C LYS A 86 -18.92 0.82 3.35
N PHE A 87 -17.86 1.47 2.91
CA PHE A 87 -17.57 1.67 1.49
C PHE A 87 -16.10 1.45 1.20
N LEU A 88 -15.80 1.08 -0.03
CA LEU A 88 -14.46 0.81 -0.50
C LEU A 88 -14.07 1.84 -1.56
N ILE A 89 -12.94 2.50 -1.36
CA ILE A 89 -12.30 3.33 -2.37
C ILE A 89 -11.21 2.50 -3.05
N PHE A 90 -11.36 2.29 -4.36
CA PHE A 90 -10.35 1.64 -5.18
C PHE A 90 -9.53 2.72 -5.90
N TYR A 91 -8.28 2.88 -5.49
CA TYR A 91 -7.40 3.92 -6.00
C TYR A 91 -6.28 3.30 -6.84
N GLN A 92 -6.34 3.48 -8.15
CA GLN A 92 -5.36 2.93 -9.07
C GLN A 92 -4.00 3.61 -8.97
N HIS A 93 -2.93 2.82 -9.10
CA HIS A 93 -1.59 3.39 -9.24
C HIS A 93 -1.51 4.31 -10.46
N ARG A 94 -0.80 5.44 -10.36
CA ARG A 94 -0.70 6.44 -11.42
C ARG A 94 -0.30 5.87 -12.79
N GLU A 95 0.56 4.83 -12.82
CA GLU A 95 0.97 4.16 -14.06
C GLU A 95 -0.17 3.40 -14.74
N MET A 96 -1.21 3.04 -14.03
CA MET A 96 -2.39 2.37 -14.59
C MET A 96 -3.48 3.35 -15.05
N ARG A 97 -3.40 4.62 -14.67
CA ARG A 97 -4.41 5.65 -15.03
C ARG A 97 -4.37 6.06 -16.49
N LYS A 98 -3.26 5.78 -17.18
CA LYS A 98 -3.20 5.93 -18.64
C LYS A 98 -4.14 4.99 -19.40
N PHE A 99 -4.81 4.09 -18.67
CA PHE A 99 -5.83 3.19 -19.20
C PHE A 99 -7.20 3.54 -18.58
N PRO A 100 -7.85 4.63 -19.03
CA PRO A 100 -9.12 5.08 -18.47
C PRO A 100 -10.21 4.02 -18.65
N GLY A 101 -11.07 3.85 -17.65
CA GLY A 101 -12.14 2.85 -17.69
C GLY A 101 -11.65 1.40 -17.58
N LEU A 102 -10.43 1.18 -17.12
CA LEU A 102 -9.91 -0.17 -16.91
C LEU A 102 -10.73 -0.91 -15.86
N PHE A 103 -10.96 -0.31 -14.69
CA PHE A 103 -11.76 -0.86 -13.60
C PHE A 103 -13.10 -0.16 -13.50
N GLU A 104 -14.12 -0.90 -13.10
CA GLU A 104 -15.49 -0.40 -12.95
C GLU A 104 -16.21 -1.06 -11.77
N SER A 105 -17.17 -0.34 -11.20
CA SER A 105 -18.12 -0.89 -10.24
C SER A 105 -19.51 -0.30 -10.46
N HIS A 106 -20.53 -1.11 -10.28
CA HIS A 106 -21.94 -0.69 -10.30
C HIS A 106 -22.52 -0.57 -8.89
N SER A 107 -21.75 -0.93 -7.86
CA SER A 107 -22.18 -0.78 -6.47
C SER A 107 -21.95 0.65 -5.97
N PRO A 108 -22.95 1.28 -5.33
CA PRO A 108 -22.74 2.58 -4.69
C PRO A 108 -21.79 2.53 -3.49
N ARG A 109 -21.44 1.31 -3.02
CA ARG A 109 -20.50 1.08 -1.92
C ARG A 109 -19.03 1.01 -2.39
N ILE A 110 -18.78 0.99 -3.70
CA ILE A 110 -17.42 0.96 -4.25
C ILE A 110 -17.20 2.16 -5.16
N ILE A 111 -16.19 2.95 -4.80
CA ILE A 111 -15.81 4.16 -5.52
C ILE A 111 -14.50 3.87 -6.26
N ILE A 112 -14.53 3.94 -7.59
CA ILE A 112 -13.28 3.94 -8.40
C ILE A 112 -12.76 5.38 -8.38
N ALA A 113 -11.72 5.60 -7.59
CA ALA A 113 -11.19 6.93 -7.36
C ALA A 113 -10.29 7.40 -8.51
N ASP A 114 -10.44 8.65 -8.88
CA ASP A 114 -9.53 9.39 -9.77
C ASP A 114 -8.57 10.28 -8.97
N ASP A 115 -7.48 10.72 -9.62
CA ASP A 115 -6.45 11.55 -9.00
C ASP A 115 -6.79 13.03 -8.93
N SER A 116 -7.87 13.46 -9.58
CA SER A 116 -8.33 14.87 -9.54
C SER A 116 -9.09 15.18 -8.25
N SER A 117 -9.67 14.14 -7.64
CA SER A 117 -10.60 14.26 -6.52
C SER A 117 -10.03 13.75 -5.18
N TYR A 118 -8.85 13.08 -5.19
CA TYR A 118 -8.31 12.43 -4.01
C TYR A 118 -6.82 12.66 -3.82
N ASP A 119 -6.44 13.09 -2.61
CA ASP A 119 -5.04 13.08 -2.16
C ASP A 119 -4.71 11.73 -1.52
N VAL A 120 -3.55 11.16 -1.88
CA VAL A 120 -3.13 9.83 -1.38
C VAL A 120 -2.89 9.84 0.13
N GLN A 121 -2.30 10.92 0.67
CA GLN A 121 -2.03 11.00 2.10
C GLN A 121 -3.34 11.11 2.89
N GLU A 122 -4.29 11.89 2.40
CA GLU A 122 -5.63 11.99 3.01
C GLU A 122 -6.36 10.65 2.96
N LEU A 123 -6.34 9.94 1.82
CA LEU A 123 -6.94 8.60 1.72
C LEU A 123 -6.35 7.63 2.73
N LEU A 124 -5.02 7.63 2.90
CA LEU A 124 -4.35 6.79 3.90
C LEU A 124 -4.75 7.18 5.33
N MET A 125 -4.79 8.49 5.63
CA MET A 125 -5.17 8.98 6.95
C MET A 125 -6.62 8.69 7.31
N GLU A 126 -7.52 8.81 6.35
CA GLU A 126 -8.95 8.63 6.56
C GLU A 126 -9.39 7.17 6.57
N SER A 127 -8.70 6.28 5.87
CA SER A 127 -9.13 4.88 5.76
C SER A 127 -8.81 4.08 7.02
N ALA A 128 -9.73 3.17 7.38
CA ALA A 128 -9.61 2.32 8.56
C ALA A 128 -8.96 0.97 8.26
N TYR A 129 -9.01 0.52 7.01
CA TYR A 129 -8.39 -0.72 6.53
C TYR A 129 -7.79 -0.53 5.14
N LEU A 130 -6.64 -1.16 4.89
CA LEU A 130 -5.99 -1.15 3.58
C LEU A 130 -5.89 -2.54 2.99
N VAL A 131 -6.36 -2.69 1.76
CA VAL A 131 -6.05 -3.80 0.87
C VAL A 131 -5.00 -3.32 -0.13
N THR A 132 -3.84 -3.94 -0.13
CA THR A 132 -2.78 -3.64 -1.11
C THR A 132 -2.09 -4.93 -1.57
N ASP A 133 -1.00 -4.83 -2.31
CA ASP A 133 -0.27 -6.01 -2.77
C ASP A 133 1.22 -5.93 -2.46
N TYR A 134 1.99 -5.13 -3.22
CA TYR A 134 3.45 -4.99 -3.08
C TYR A 134 3.87 -3.55 -2.77
N SER A 135 2.92 -2.68 -2.50
CA SER A 135 3.13 -1.25 -2.37
C SER A 135 3.79 -0.86 -1.05
N SER A 136 4.72 0.10 -1.13
CA SER A 136 5.34 0.72 0.05
C SER A 136 4.36 1.55 0.89
N ILE A 137 3.17 1.89 0.39
CA ILE A 137 2.12 2.55 1.19
C ILE A 137 1.66 1.72 2.38
N ALA A 138 1.85 0.39 2.31
CA ALA A 138 1.64 -0.51 3.45
C ALA A 138 2.48 -0.10 4.68
N MET A 139 3.69 0.44 4.44
CA MET A 139 4.56 0.94 5.51
C MET A 139 3.96 2.18 6.18
N ASP A 140 3.47 3.14 5.39
CA ASP A 140 2.85 4.36 5.90
C ASP A 140 1.55 4.03 6.66
N PHE A 141 0.75 3.10 6.14
CA PHE A 141 -0.47 2.66 6.79
C PHE A 141 -0.20 1.91 8.10
N ALA A 142 0.77 1.00 8.10
CA ALA A 142 1.23 0.30 9.29
C ALA A 142 1.84 1.26 10.33
N TYR A 143 2.55 2.31 9.90
CA TYR A 143 3.08 3.34 10.78
C TYR A 143 1.99 4.03 11.61
N MET A 144 0.82 4.28 11.00
CA MET A 144 -0.36 4.82 11.70
C MET A 144 -1.00 3.83 12.69
N GLY A 145 -0.55 2.59 12.71
CA GLY A 145 -1.11 1.54 13.59
C GLY A 145 -2.39 0.91 13.07
N LYS A 146 -2.70 1.06 11.80
CA LYS A 146 -3.94 0.58 11.18
C LYS A 146 -3.76 -0.81 10.56
N PRO A 147 -4.79 -1.66 10.58
CA PRO A 147 -4.75 -3.00 10.01
C PRO A 147 -4.81 -2.98 8.49
N LEU A 148 -4.12 -3.93 7.88
CA LEU A 148 -4.06 -4.09 6.42
C LEU A 148 -3.94 -5.56 6.01
N CYS A 149 -4.11 -5.85 4.73
CA CYS A 149 -3.75 -7.13 4.13
C CYS A 149 -3.05 -6.94 2.78
N TYR A 150 -2.34 -7.98 2.37
CA TYR A 150 -1.63 -8.05 1.09
C TYR A 150 -2.31 -9.05 0.17
N TYR A 151 -2.82 -8.61 -0.98
CA TYR A 151 -3.44 -9.46 -1.99
C TYR A 151 -2.44 -9.75 -3.11
N GLN A 152 -1.77 -10.90 -3.06
CA GLN A 152 -0.62 -11.26 -3.89
C GLN A 152 -0.92 -12.45 -4.83
N PHE A 153 -2.04 -12.41 -5.54
CA PHE A 153 -2.50 -13.50 -6.44
C PHE A 153 -1.52 -13.82 -7.58
N ASP A 154 -0.72 -12.84 -8.02
CA ASP A 154 0.25 -12.97 -9.10
C ASP A 154 1.71 -12.97 -8.62
N TYR A 155 1.96 -13.43 -7.38
CA TYR A 155 3.25 -13.34 -6.69
C TYR A 155 4.44 -13.80 -7.54
N LYS A 156 4.36 -15.00 -8.17
CA LYS A 156 5.45 -15.55 -8.98
C LYS A 156 5.80 -14.63 -10.14
N LYS A 157 4.80 -14.24 -10.92
CA LYS A 157 4.98 -13.36 -12.08
C LYS A 157 5.52 -11.98 -11.66
N PHE A 158 5.04 -11.45 -10.53
CA PHE A 158 5.52 -10.18 -9.99
C PHE A 158 7.01 -10.23 -9.64
N ARG A 159 7.47 -11.30 -8.98
CA ARG A 159 8.88 -11.48 -8.61
C ARG A 159 9.80 -11.71 -9.82
N GLU A 160 9.30 -12.34 -10.85
CA GLU A 160 10.04 -12.58 -12.09
C GLU A 160 10.15 -11.33 -12.98
N LYS A 161 9.06 -10.53 -13.08
CA LYS A 161 8.94 -9.48 -14.10
C LYS A 161 8.95 -8.05 -13.58
N HIS A 162 8.78 -7.83 -12.27
CA HIS A 162 8.71 -6.49 -11.70
C HIS A 162 9.83 -6.21 -10.72
N TYR A 163 9.78 -6.80 -9.53
CA TYR A 163 10.83 -6.71 -8.53
C TYR A 163 11.23 -8.07 -8.01
N ALA A 164 12.53 -8.37 -8.04
CA ALA A 164 13.08 -9.53 -7.36
C ALA A 164 12.77 -9.48 -5.85
N GLU A 165 12.87 -10.61 -5.20
CA GLU A 165 12.69 -10.70 -3.75
C GLU A 165 13.80 -9.91 -3.04
N GLY A 166 13.40 -9.06 -2.09
CA GLY A 166 14.29 -8.25 -1.26
C GLY A 166 14.47 -8.86 0.13
N TYR A 167 15.01 -8.06 1.05
CA TYR A 167 15.20 -8.48 2.45
C TYR A 167 13.88 -8.50 3.28
N PHE A 168 12.83 -7.87 2.80
CA PHE A 168 11.53 -7.82 3.47
C PHE A 168 10.62 -8.93 2.94
N SER A 169 10.27 -9.86 3.82
CA SER A 169 9.29 -10.91 3.51
C SER A 169 7.90 -10.49 3.99
N TYR A 170 6.94 -10.45 3.08
CA TYR A 170 5.56 -10.12 3.46
C TYR A 170 4.97 -11.10 4.47
N GLU A 171 5.32 -12.39 4.38
CA GLU A 171 4.86 -13.42 5.33
C GLU A 171 5.53 -13.30 6.70
N ALA A 172 6.86 -13.10 6.72
CA ALA A 172 7.62 -13.06 7.96
C ALA A 172 7.60 -11.67 8.63
N ASP A 173 7.70 -10.59 7.83
CA ASP A 173 7.89 -9.23 8.32
C ASP A 173 6.65 -8.34 8.10
N GLY A 174 5.70 -8.78 7.27
CA GLY A 174 4.52 -8.00 6.88
C GLY A 174 3.62 -7.64 8.07
N PHE A 175 2.88 -6.56 7.91
CA PHE A 175 2.03 -5.94 8.95
C PHE A 175 0.56 -6.37 8.87
N GLY A 176 0.28 -7.38 8.08
CA GLY A 176 -1.03 -7.98 7.88
C GLY A 176 -0.92 -9.32 7.17
N PRO A 177 -2.01 -10.07 7.01
CA PRO A 177 -2.02 -11.34 6.31
C PRO A 177 -1.71 -11.18 4.82
N VAL A 178 -1.03 -12.17 4.25
CA VAL A 178 -0.84 -12.33 2.81
C VAL A 178 -1.94 -13.26 2.29
N CYS A 179 -2.64 -12.82 1.26
CA CYS A 179 -3.74 -13.54 0.61
C CYS A 179 -3.35 -13.80 -0.84
N TYR A 180 -3.35 -15.04 -1.25
CA TYR A 180 -3.02 -15.45 -2.62
C TYR A 180 -4.25 -15.70 -3.48
N THR A 181 -5.41 -15.79 -2.84
CA THR A 181 -6.71 -15.98 -3.50
C THR A 181 -7.71 -14.92 -3.07
N GLU A 182 -8.73 -14.68 -3.90
CA GLU A 182 -9.85 -13.79 -3.58
C GLU A 182 -10.60 -14.25 -2.31
N GLU A 183 -10.76 -15.57 -2.15
CA GLU A 183 -11.42 -16.14 -0.98
C GLU A 183 -10.66 -15.81 0.32
N GLU A 184 -9.33 -15.94 0.32
CA GLU A 184 -8.49 -15.56 1.46
C GLU A 184 -8.57 -14.08 1.75
N LEU A 185 -8.58 -13.23 0.72
CA LEU A 185 -8.73 -11.78 0.85
C LEU A 185 -10.05 -11.41 1.52
N VAL A 186 -11.16 -11.92 1.00
CA VAL A 186 -12.51 -11.65 1.53
C VAL A 186 -12.64 -12.13 2.98
N LYS A 187 -12.15 -13.32 3.28
CA LYS A 187 -12.12 -13.86 4.67
C LYS A 187 -11.29 -12.97 5.60
N SER A 188 -10.12 -12.54 5.17
CA SER A 188 -9.23 -11.68 5.95
C SER A 188 -9.88 -10.32 6.25
N LEU A 189 -10.48 -9.70 5.23
CA LEU A 189 -11.19 -8.44 5.37
C LEU A 189 -12.35 -8.58 6.36
N PHE A 190 -13.18 -9.60 6.22
CA PHE A 190 -14.32 -9.83 7.13
C PHE A 190 -13.88 -10.11 8.57
N ALA A 191 -12.81 -10.90 8.74
CA ALA A 191 -12.28 -11.21 10.06
C ALA A 191 -11.75 -9.98 10.80
N CYS A 192 -11.21 -9.00 10.08
CA CYS A 192 -10.73 -7.76 10.66
C CYS A 192 -11.85 -6.73 10.83
N VAL A 193 -12.47 -6.31 9.72
CA VAL A 193 -13.44 -5.21 9.69
C VAL A 193 -14.74 -5.57 10.41
N GLY A 194 -15.22 -6.81 10.28
CA GLY A 194 -16.42 -7.31 10.97
C GLY A 194 -16.25 -7.50 12.49
N LYS A 195 -15.03 -7.31 13.01
CA LYS A 195 -14.69 -7.37 14.45
C LYS A 195 -14.03 -6.08 14.92
N ASP A 196 -14.56 -4.93 14.56
CA ASP A 196 -14.07 -3.61 14.92
C ASP A 196 -12.58 -3.42 14.61
N PHE A 197 -12.17 -3.80 13.40
CA PHE A 197 -10.78 -3.71 12.92
C PHE A 197 -9.79 -4.49 13.79
N TYR A 198 -10.23 -5.65 14.28
CA TYR A 198 -9.37 -6.56 15.03
C TYR A 198 -8.13 -6.95 14.22
N GLU A 199 -7.00 -6.87 14.87
CA GLU A 199 -5.71 -7.24 14.31
C GLU A 199 -4.99 -8.22 15.26
N GLU A 200 -4.38 -9.24 14.68
CA GLU A 200 -3.57 -10.20 15.45
C GLU A 200 -2.35 -9.54 16.10
N GLU A 201 -2.02 -9.93 17.31
CA GLU A 201 -0.91 -9.36 18.09
C GLU A 201 0.46 -9.48 17.39
N LYS A 202 0.66 -10.51 16.55
CA LYS A 202 1.89 -10.67 15.77
C LYS A 202 2.17 -9.48 14.85
N TYR A 203 1.13 -8.87 14.23
CA TYR A 203 1.29 -7.72 13.34
C TYR A 203 1.57 -6.44 14.12
N LYS A 204 0.91 -6.25 15.26
CA LYS A 204 1.20 -5.14 16.18
C LYS A 204 2.64 -5.19 16.67
N LYS A 205 3.13 -6.39 17.04
CA LYS A 205 4.51 -6.62 17.47
C LYS A 205 5.49 -6.27 16.34
N ARG A 206 5.28 -6.78 15.12
CA ARG A 206 6.13 -6.49 13.97
C ARG A 206 6.22 -4.99 13.67
N ARG A 207 5.11 -4.26 13.70
CA ARG A 207 5.12 -2.79 13.56
C ARG A 207 5.93 -2.10 14.64
N LYS A 208 5.79 -2.51 15.89
CA LYS A 208 6.53 -1.93 17.01
C LYS A 208 8.04 -2.15 16.89
N GLU A 209 8.44 -3.31 16.40
CA GLU A 209 9.85 -3.65 16.17
C GLU A 209 10.42 -2.96 14.94
N PHE A 210 9.63 -2.81 13.88
CA PHE A 210 10.06 -2.20 12.61
C PHE A 210 10.20 -0.68 12.72
N PHE A 211 9.22 0.00 13.31
CA PHE A 211 9.21 1.46 13.44
C PHE A 211 9.78 1.90 14.79
N THR A 212 11.09 2.11 14.85
CA THR A 212 11.78 2.56 16.07
C THR A 212 11.52 4.04 16.41
N LEU A 213 11.25 4.87 15.39
CA LEU A 213 10.89 6.28 15.54
C LEU A 213 9.41 6.46 15.21
N ARG A 214 8.61 6.79 16.22
CA ARG A 214 7.16 6.99 16.09
C ARG A 214 6.72 8.29 16.75
N ASP A 215 7.39 9.37 16.37
CA ASP A 215 7.13 10.73 16.82
C ASP A 215 6.92 11.68 15.64
N THR A 216 6.76 12.97 15.89
CA THR A 216 6.55 14.03 14.91
C THR A 216 7.79 14.86 14.61
N ASP A 217 8.98 14.36 14.97
CA ASP A 217 10.24 15.09 14.84
C ASP A 217 11.10 14.63 13.65
N ASN A 218 10.55 13.87 12.69
CA ASN A 218 11.30 13.36 11.55
C ASN A 218 11.86 14.51 10.68
N CYS A 219 11.03 15.49 10.36
CA CYS A 219 11.47 16.69 9.61
C CYS A 219 12.58 17.45 10.34
N LYS A 220 12.45 17.63 11.64
CA LYS A 220 13.43 18.33 12.47
C LYS A 220 14.78 17.60 12.50
N ARG A 221 14.79 16.27 12.70
CA ARG A 221 16.02 15.46 12.66
C ARG A 221 16.71 15.54 11.30
N ASN A 222 15.95 15.38 10.20
CA ASN A 222 16.49 15.49 8.85
C ASN A 222 17.07 16.88 8.58
N PHE A 223 16.37 17.95 8.97
CA PHE A 223 16.85 19.31 8.79
C PHE A 223 18.15 19.56 9.59
N GLN A 224 18.22 19.09 10.84
CA GLN A 224 19.43 19.24 11.66
C GLN A 224 20.63 18.51 11.06
N ALA A 225 20.44 17.26 10.63
CA ALA A 225 21.49 16.48 10.01
C ALA A 225 22.04 17.14 8.72
N VAL A 226 21.16 17.63 7.85
CA VAL A 226 21.56 18.34 6.62
C VAL A 226 22.29 19.64 6.97
N ARG A 227 21.80 20.41 7.94
CA ARG A 227 22.44 21.66 8.39
C ARG A 227 23.87 21.41 8.90
N GLU A 228 24.08 20.36 9.67
CA GLU A 228 25.41 19.98 10.18
C GLU A 228 26.36 19.57 9.05
N LEU A 229 25.88 18.77 8.08
CA LEU A 229 26.68 18.39 6.92
C LEU A 229 27.12 19.61 6.10
N VAL A 230 26.21 20.58 5.85
CA VAL A 230 26.52 21.82 5.13
C VAL A 230 27.52 22.69 5.89
N LYS A 231 27.41 22.77 7.23
CA LYS A 231 28.38 23.52 8.03
C LYS A 231 29.77 22.90 7.96
N ASN A 232 29.89 21.60 8.17
CA ASN A 232 31.18 20.90 8.13
C ASN A 232 31.85 20.96 6.76
N SER A 233 31.06 20.97 5.64
CA SER A 233 31.60 21.11 4.29
C SER A 233 32.13 22.52 3.96
N ARG A 234 31.83 23.55 4.75
CA ARG A 234 32.32 24.92 4.59
C ARG A 234 33.57 25.23 5.43
N GLU A 235 33.80 24.40 6.44
CA GLU A 235 34.90 24.56 7.38
C GLU A 235 36.12 23.67 7.04
N GLY A 236 35.99 22.76 6.07
CA GLY A 236 37.07 21.90 5.49
C GLY A 236 37.39 22.27 4.06
#